data_ede2b5b93bc11512d3ebd91002eeebde
#
_entry.id   ede2b5b93bc11512d3ebd91002eeebde
#
_cell.length_a   1.000
_cell.length_b   1.000
_cell.length_c   1.000
_cell.angle_alpha   90.00
_cell.angle_beta   90.00
_cell.angle_gamma   90.00
#
_symmetry.space_group_name_H-M   'P 1'
#
loop_
_entity.id
_entity.type
_entity.pdbx_description
1 polymer ?
#
loop_
_entity_poly.entity_id
_entity_poly.type
_entity_poly.pdbx_seq_one_letter_code
_entity_poly.pdbx_strand_id
1 'polypeptide(L)'
;TEARKLERYEPKLAGATWLLSISPGDTEYFSSKYGNAMFVGPFHPADGSFPGNGRGDYVLMHGDFSTAENDAAALYILKEVASHWKYRTVIAGKRPSAELSDAASALRHVKLVPNPSLTQMNELIANAQVCLLNATQPTGMKLKLINALTTGRHVVASPAIVSGTGLGELCHVAIKPGEWINLTDSLMKEDFTGAMRARRNLLLKEVADNDNNAKKIVETIDSYNPEL
;
A
#
# COMPACT_ATOMS: atom_id res chain seq x y z
N THR A 1 -6.54 17.26 21.18
CA THR A 1 -6.10 16.68 19.91
C THR A 1 -6.68 15.29 19.75
N GLU A 2 -6.81 14.79 18.52
CA GLU A 2 -7.32 13.43 18.21
C GLU A 2 -6.52 12.36 18.95
N ALA A 3 -5.20 12.47 18.94
CA ALA A 3 -4.30 11.57 19.65
C ALA A 3 -4.66 11.39 21.13
N ARG A 4 -4.97 12.48 21.85
CA ARG A 4 -5.39 12.39 23.27
C ARG A 4 -6.73 11.69 23.46
N LYS A 5 -7.63 11.76 22.48
CA LYS A 5 -8.92 11.04 22.54
C LYS A 5 -8.68 9.54 22.38
N LEU A 6 -7.86 9.16 21.39
CA LEU A 6 -7.46 7.76 21.16
C LEU A 6 -6.75 7.18 22.37
N GLU A 7 -5.78 7.88 22.94
CA GLU A 7 -5.06 7.48 24.16
C GLU A 7 -5.99 7.20 25.35
N ARG A 8 -7.05 8.02 25.53
CA ARG A 8 -8.06 7.79 26.58
C ARG A 8 -9.01 6.64 26.25
N TYR A 9 -9.22 6.34 24.97
CA TYR A 9 -10.14 5.30 24.54
C TYR A 9 -9.48 3.92 24.52
N GLU A 10 -8.22 3.85 24.17
CA GLU A 10 -7.47 2.60 24.00
C GLU A 10 -7.54 1.65 25.21
N PRO A 11 -7.49 2.09 26.50
CA PRO A 11 -7.61 1.18 27.64
C PRO A 11 -8.90 0.36 27.69
N LYS A 12 -9.96 0.77 26.95
CA LYS A 12 -11.19 -0.01 26.84
C LYS A 12 -10.99 -1.35 26.12
N LEU A 13 -9.92 -1.45 25.33
CA LEU A 13 -9.54 -2.68 24.64
C LEU A 13 -9.20 -3.83 25.60
N ALA A 14 -8.81 -3.51 26.86
CA ALA A 14 -8.58 -4.52 27.90
C ALA A 14 -9.83 -5.38 28.22
N GLY A 15 -11.02 -4.88 27.91
CA GLY A 15 -12.28 -5.62 28.09
C GLY A 15 -12.68 -6.50 26.90
N ALA A 16 -11.91 -6.50 25.82
CA ALA A 16 -12.19 -7.35 24.66
C ALA A 16 -11.67 -8.75 24.88
N THR A 17 -12.42 -9.77 24.46
CA THR A 17 -11.98 -11.16 24.50
C THR A 17 -10.81 -11.40 23.55
N TRP A 18 -10.89 -10.84 22.34
CA TRP A 18 -9.85 -10.88 21.31
C TRP A 18 -9.68 -9.52 20.67
N LEU A 19 -8.43 -9.18 20.34
CA LEU A 19 -8.07 -8.03 19.53
C LEU A 19 -7.54 -8.53 18.19
N LEU A 20 -8.26 -8.23 17.10
CA LEU A 20 -7.81 -8.59 15.77
C LEU A 20 -7.10 -7.38 15.14
N SER A 21 -5.82 -7.54 14.85
CA SER A 21 -4.98 -6.50 14.30
C SER A 21 -4.63 -6.82 12.84
N ILE A 22 -4.69 -5.80 11.97
CA ILE A 22 -4.43 -5.94 10.54
C ILE A 22 -2.97 -5.70 10.15
N SER A 23 -2.09 -5.41 11.11
CA SER A 23 -0.65 -5.28 10.87
C SER A 23 0.15 -6.05 11.93
N PRO A 24 1.28 -6.67 11.54
CA PRO A 24 2.17 -7.34 12.49
C PRO A 24 2.66 -6.43 13.62
N GLY A 25 3.03 -5.17 13.30
CA GLY A 25 3.51 -4.21 14.29
C GLY A 25 2.44 -3.83 15.32
N ASP A 26 1.18 -3.61 14.88
CA ASP A 26 0.07 -3.34 15.80
C ASP A 26 -0.26 -4.59 16.64
N THR A 27 -0.13 -5.80 16.06
CA THR A 27 -0.32 -7.04 16.80
C THR A 27 0.68 -7.17 17.93
N GLU A 28 1.95 -6.92 17.67
CA GLU A 28 3.01 -6.96 18.69
C GLU A 28 2.73 -5.96 19.82
N TYR A 29 2.37 -4.73 19.47
CA TYR A 29 2.01 -3.70 20.44
C TYR A 29 0.84 -4.12 21.32
N PHE A 30 -0.28 -4.53 20.71
CA PHE A 30 -1.48 -4.92 21.47
C PHE A 30 -1.31 -6.22 22.23
N SER A 31 -0.56 -7.20 21.70
CA SER A 31 -0.23 -8.42 22.44
C SER A 31 0.60 -8.14 23.67
N SER A 32 1.60 -7.28 23.58
CA SER A 32 2.44 -6.90 24.73
C SER A 32 1.65 -6.15 25.80
N LYS A 33 0.64 -5.39 25.40
CA LYS A 33 -0.12 -4.53 26.30
C LYS A 33 -1.36 -5.19 26.91
N TYR A 34 -2.06 -6.02 26.14
CA TYR A 34 -3.35 -6.61 26.53
C TYR A 34 -3.35 -8.14 26.55
N GLY A 35 -2.36 -8.81 25.97
CA GLY A 35 -2.18 -10.27 26.01
C GLY A 35 -3.06 -11.09 25.07
N ASN A 36 -4.05 -10.48 24.42
CA ASN A 36 -5.09 -11.16 23.64
C ASN A 36 -5.21 -10.68 22.19
N ALA A 37 -4.13 -10.13 21.62
CA ALA A 37 -4.12 -9.69 20.24
C ALA A 37 -3.57 -10.77 19.30
N MET A 38 -4.19 -10.87 18.12
CA MET A 38 -3.74 -11.76 17.05
C MET A 38 -3.73 -11.03 15.70
N PHE A 39 -2.82 -11.45 14.84
CA PHE A 39 -2.73 -10.94 13.49
C PHE A 39 -3.76 -11.63 12.58
N VAL A 40 -4.65 -10.82 12.03
CA VAL A 40 -5.52 -11.17 10.91
C VAL A 40 -5.27 -10.15 9.83
N GLY A 41 -4.64 -10.56 8.75
CA GLY A 41 -4.29 -9.65 7.66
C GLY A 41 -5.51 -8.94 7.07
N PRO A 42 -5.31 -7.82 6.39
CA PRO A 42 -6.43 -7.08 5.81
C PRO A 42 -7.08 -7.88 4.69
N PHE A 43 -8.41 -7.81 4.63
CA PHE A 43 -9.17 -8.30 3.49
C PHE A 43 -9.07 -7.29 2.34
N HIS A 44 -8.84 -7.79 1.14
CA HIS A 44 -8.75 -6.94 -0.05
C HIS A 44 -9.51 -7.57 -1.23
N PRO A 45 -10.09 -6.74 -2.12
CA PRO A 45 -10.81 -7.22 -3.28
C PRO A 45 -9.84 -7.62 -4.40
N ALA A 46 -9.02 -8.68 -4.20
CA ALA A 46 -8.26 -9.24 -5.30
C ALA A 46 -9.22 -10.06 -6.17
N ASP A 47 -9.52 -9.54 -7.33
CA ASP A 47 -10.34 -10.22 -8.35
C ASP A 47 -9.54 -11.20 -9.22
N GLY A 48 -8.27 -11.49 -8.84
CA GLY A 48 -7.37 -12.34 -9.60
C GLY A 48 -6.82 -11.69 -10.88
N SER A 49 -7.12 -10.42 -11.14
CA SER A 49 -6.49 -9.69 -12.24
C SER A 49 -5.04 -9.37 -11.90
N PHE A 50 -4.16 -10.24 -12.35
CA PHE A 50 -2.72 -10.02 -12.23
C PHE A 50 -2.21 -9.27 -13.46
N PRO A 51 -1.14 -8.46 -13.30
CA PRO A 51 -0.49 -7.87 -14.45
C PRO A 51 0.04 -8.97 -15.36
N GLY A 52 -0.03 -8.77 -16.66
CA GLY A 52 0.65 -9.64 -17.62
C GLY A 52 2.16 -9.70 -17.37
N ASN A 53 2.82 -10.77 -17.86
CA ASN A 53 4.28 -10.79 -17.93
C ASN A 53 4.78 -9.66 -18.85
N GLY A 54 6.05 -9.27 -18.70
CA GLY A 54 6.65 -8.23 -19.49
C GLY A 54 6.55 -6.85 -18.83
N ARG A 55 6.46 -5.79 -19.63
CA ARG A 55 6.53 -4.42 -19.17
C ARG A 55 5.21 -3.66 -19.31
N GLY A 56 4.97 -2.76 -18.38
CA GLY A 56 4.03 -1.67 -18.53
C GLY A 56 4.70 -0.45 -19.19
N ASP A 57 3.92 0.61 -19.44
CA ASP A 57 4.40 1.76 -20.21
C ASP A 57 4.48 3.07 -19.40
N TYR A 58 4.15 3.06 -18.12
CA TYR A 58 4.15 4.25 -17.28
C TYR A 58 4.46 3.98 -15.79
N VAL A 59 4.78 5.07 -15.11
CA VAL A 59 4.91 5.13 -13.65
C VAL A 59 3.59 5.58 -13.06
N LEU A 60 3.11 4.91 -12.00
CA LEU A 60 1.87 5.24 -11.30
C LEU A 60 2.15 5.67 -9.88
N MET A 61 1.55 6.77 -9.45
CA MET A 61 1.32 7.06 -8.05
C MET A 61 -0.18 7.13 -7.79
N HIS A 62 -0.65 6.45 -6.72
CA HIS A 62 -2.08 6.42 -6.40
C HIS A 62 -2.36 6.56 -4.90
N GLY A 63 -3.55 7.05 -4.58
CA GLY A 63 -3.96 7.21 -3.18
C GLY A 63 -5.25 8.00 -3.00
N ASP A 64 -5.65 8.19 -1.75
CA ASP A 64 -6.70 9.14 -1.38
C ASP A 64 -6.03 10.49 -1.04
N PHE A 65 -6.05 11.43 -1.98
CA PHE A 65 -5.44 12.76 -1.84
C PHE A 65 -6.29 13.74 -1.02
N SER A 66 -7.43 13.31 -0.50
CA SER A 66 -8.18 14.10 0.48
C SER A 66 -7.45 14.21 1.83
N THR A 67 -6.48 13.34 2.08
CA THR A 67 -5.61 13.45 3.25
C THR A 67 -4.40 14.29 2.93
N ALA A 68 -4.06 15.23 3.82
CA ALA A 68 -2.90 16.12 3.63
C ALA A 68 -1.59 15.35 3.46
N GLU A 69 -1.45 14.19 4.11
CA GLU A 69 -0.26 13.34 3.99
C GLU A 69 -0.10 12.77 2.58
N ASN A 70 -1.16 12.19 2.00
CA ASN A 70 -1.06 11.61 0.66
C ASN A 70 -0.89 12.68 -0.43
N ASP A 71 -1.54 13.84 -0.25
CA ASP A 71 -1.41 14.97 -1.17
C ASP A 71 0.03 15.52 -1.15
N ALA A 72 0.59 15.74 0.04
CA ALA A 72 1.99 16.16 0.20
C ALA A 72 2.99 15.12 -0.35
N ALA A 73 2.72 13.83 -0.16
CA ALA A 73 3.54 12.76 -0.70
C ALA A 73 3.53 12.75 -2.24
N ALA A 74 2.38 13.05 -2.87
CA ALA A 74 2.27 13.17 -4.31
C ALA A 74 3.00 14.42 -4.84
N LEU A 75 2.85 15.54 -4.17
CA LEU A 75 3.57 16.78 -4.49
C LEU A 75 5.09 16.58 -4.42
N TYR A 76 5.58 15.88 -3.39
CA TYR A 76 7.00 15.54 -3.29
C TYR A 76 7.46 14.72 -4.51
N ILE A 77 6.74 13.66 -4.87
CA ILE A 77 7.09 12.83 -6.03
C ILE A 77 7.07 13.66 -7.32
N LEU A 78 6.12 14.56 -7.51
CA LEU A 78 6.07 15.42 -8.70
C LEU A 78 7.25 16.40 -8.75
N LYS A 79 7.52 17.10 -7.65
CA LYS A 79 8.50 18.18 -7.59
C LYS A 79 9.94 17.66 -7.56
N GLU A 80 10.21 16.63 -6.75
CA GLU A 80 11.57 16.18 -6.44
C GLU A 80 12.01 14.95 -7.26
N VAL A 81 11.07 14.25 -7.88
CA VAL A 81 11.35 13.00 -8.57
C VAL A 81 10.92 13.03 -10.02
N ALA A 82 9.62 13.18 -10.31
CA ALA A 82 9.10 13.09 -11.66
C ALA A 82 9.54 14.24 -12.58
N SER A 83 9.89 15.40 -12.03
CA SER A 83 10.49 16.53 -12.78
C SER A 83 11.84 16.18 -13.43
N HIS A 84 12.51 15.14 -12.97
CA HIS A 84 13.85 14.73 -13.43
C HIS A 84 13.85 13.62 -14.48
N TRP A 85 12.67 13.14 -14.92
CA TRP A 85 12.56 12.13 -15.99
C TRP A 85 11.52 12.52 -17.05
N LYS A 86 11.39 11.70 -18.09
CA LYS A 86 10.40 11.89 -19.16
C LYS A 86 9.45 10.70 -19.30
N TYR A 87 9.45 9.79 -18.35
CA TYR A 87 8.52 8.67 -18.36
C TYR A 87 7.09 9.17 -18.22
N ARG A 88 6.19 8.61 -19.02
CA ARG A 88 4.76 8.80 -18.80
C ARG A 88 4.44 8.47 -17.35
N THR A 89 3.85 9.43 -16.65
CA THR A 89 3.53 9.33 -15.23
C THR A 89 2.05 9.58 -15.02
N VAL A 90 1.40 8.73 -14.25
CA VAL A 90 -0.01 8.88 -13.88
C VAL A 90 -0.09 9.10 -12.38
N ILE A 91 -0.81 10.16 -12.00
CA ILE A 91 -1.22 10.42 -10.63
C ILE A 91 -2.71 10.13 -10.55
N ALA A 92 -3.14 9.14 -9.77
CA ALA A 92 -4.54 8.71 -9.73
C ALA A 92 -5.08 8.62 -8.30
N GLY A 93 -6.22 9.24 -8.03
CA GLY A 93 -6.81 9.15 -6.69
C GLY A 93 -7.96 10.09 -6.41
N LYS A 94 -8.48 9.96 -5.19
CA LYS A 94 -9.64 10.74 -4.75
C LYS A 94 -9.24 12.15 -4.36
N ARG A 95 -10.05 13.13 -4.80
CA ARG A 95 -10.03 14.52 -4.34
C ARG A 95 -8.62 15.15 -4.29
N PRO A 96 -7.88 15.18 -5.42
CA PRO A 96 -6.61 15.89 -5.47
C PRO A 96 -6.81 17.38 -5.14
N SER A 97 -5.83 17.99 -4.47
CA SER A 97 -5.83 19.43 -4.21
C SER A 97 -5.64 20.24 -5.50
N ALA A 98 -5.95 21.52 -5.44
CA ALA A 98 -5.63 22.44 -6.54
C ALA A 98 -4.12 22.51 -6.79
N GLU A 99 -3.31 22.55 -5.72
CA GLU A 99 -1.85 22.55 -5.83
C GLU A 99 -1.31 21.29 -6.53
N LEU A 100 -1.85 20.10 -6.17
CA LEU A 100 -1.46 18.85 -6.83
C LEU A 100 -1.87 18.85 -8.32
N SER A 101 -3.04 19.40 -8.64
CA SER A 101 -3.54 19.50 -10.00
C SER A 101 -2.68 20.43 -10.85
N ASP A 102 -2.29 21.60 -10.30
CA ASP A 102 -1.42 22.57 -10.95
C ASP A 102 -0.01 22.01 -11.17
N ALA A 103 0.56 21.36 -10.14
CA ALA A 103 1.87 20.72 -10.23
C ALA A 103 1.91 19.60 -11.29
N ALA A 104 0.85 18.79 -11.37
CA ALA A 104 0.73 17.75 -12.40
C ALA A 104 0.64 18.36 -13.81
N SER A 105 -0.13 19.43 -13.97
CA SER A 105 -0.33 20.12 -15.25
C SER A 105 0.93 20.83 -15.77
N ALA A 106 1.84 21.18 -14.87
CA ALA A 106 3.12 21.82 -15.24
C ALA A 106 4.09 20.84 -15.94
N LEU A 107 3.86 19.52 -15.83
CA LEU A 107 4.73 18.48 -16.40
C LEU A 107 4.02 17.76 -17.56
N ARG A 108 4.46 17.98 -18.81
CA ARG A 108 3.82 17.45 -20.03
C ARG A 108 3.68 15.92 -20.07
N HIS A 109 4.54 15.18 -19.36
CA HIS A 109 4.54 13.72 -19.29
C HIS A 109 3.71 13.19 -18.11
N VAL A 110 3.10 14.06 -17.31
CA VAL A 110 2.26 13.69 -16.17
C VAL A 110 0.79 13.84 -16.54
N LYS A 111 0.00 12.84 -16.19
CA LYS A 111 -1.46 12.83 -16.30
C LYS A 111 -2.09 12.66 -14.93
N LEU A 112 -2.94 13.59 -14.52
CA LEU A 112 -3.78 13.44 -13.34
C LEU A 112 -5.09 12.73 -13.72
N VAL A 113 -5.47 11.72 -12.95
CA VAL A 113 -6.75 10.99 -13.07
C VAL A 113 -7.49 11.15 -11.73
N PRO A 114 -8.36 12.17 -11.61
CA PRO A 114 -9.08 12.42 -10.39
C PRO A 114 -10.27 11.47 -10.25
N ASN A 115 -10.50 10.99 -9.03
CA ASN A 115 -11.66 10.18 -8.64
C ASN A 115 -11.93 8.96 -9.55
N PRO A 116 -10.91 8.11 -9.88
CA PRO A 116 -11.14 6.93 -10.67
C PRO A 116 -12.10 5.97 -9.94
N SER A 117 -12.90 5.24 -10.69
CA SER A 117 -13.66 4.11 -10.15
C SER A 117 -12.70 3.00 -9.67
N LEU A 118 -13.20 2.04 -8.88
CA LEU A 118 -12.37 0.90 -8.45
C LEU A 118 -11.81 0.12 -9.64
N THR A 119 -12.62 -0.15 -10.65
CA THR A 119 -12.20 -0.83 -11.88
C THR A 119 -11.12 -0.05 -12.60
N GLN A 120 -11.30 1.26 -12.81
CA GLN A 120 -10.29 2.11 -13.42
C GLN A 120 -8.99 2.15 -12.62
N MET A 121 -9.06 2.18 -11.27
CA MET A 121 -7.86 2.14 -10.44
C MET A 121 -7.12 0.81 -10.59
N ASN A 122 -7.83 -0.32 -10.58
CA ASN A 122 -7.23 -1.64 -10.79
C ASN A 122 -6.56 -1.75 -12.16
N GLU A 123 -7.19 -1.25 -13.22
CA GLU A 123 -6.59 -1.18 -14.57
C GLU A 123 -5.33 -0.31 -14.59
N LEU A 124 -5.35 0.84 -13.91
CA LEU A 124 -4.19 1.72 -13.81
C LEU A 124 -3.04 1.03 -13.08
N ILE A 125 -3.31 0.31 -12.00
CA ILE A 125 -2.28 -0.43 -11.26
C ILE A 125 -1.75 -1.60 -12.10
N ALA A 126 -2.62 -2.38 -12.73
CA ALA A 126 -2.25 -3.55 -13.53
C ALA A 126 -1.39 -3.21 -14.76
N ASN A 127 -1.62 -2.05 -15.37
CA ASN A 127 -0.90 -1.62 -16.57
C ASN A 127 0.35 -0.76 -16.27
N ALA A 128 0.53 -0.31 -15.02
CA ALA A 128 1.74 0.40 -14.62
C ALA A 128 2.98 -0.52 -14.66
N GLN A 129 4.11 0.05 -15.04
CA GLN A 129 5.40 -0.62 -14.88
C GLN A 129 5.91 -0.52 -13.46
N VAL A 130 5.82 0.68 -12.88
CA VAL A 130 6.28 0.96 -11.54
C VAL A 130 5.20 1.71 -10.77
N CYS A 131 4.82 1.22 -9.60
CA CYS A 131 4.00 1.94 -8.64
C CYS A 131 4.90 2.63 -7.62
N LEU A 132 4.76 3.95 -7.47
CA LEU A 132 5.45 4.74 -6.45
C LEU A 132 4.54 4.95 -5.26
N LEU A 133 4.96 4.50 -4.10
CA LEU A 133 4.21 4.61 -2.86
C LEU A 133 5.02 5.40 -1.82
N ASN A 134 4.63 6.63 -1.59
CA ASN A 134 5.27 7.49 -0.58
C ASN A 134 4.33 7.76 0.59
N ALA A 135 4.88 7.79 1.79
CA ALA A 135 4.23 8.21 3.02
C ALA A 135 5.28 8.73 4.01
N THR A 136 4.84 9.54 4.95
CA THR A 136 5.69 10.07 6.03
C THR A 136 5.46 9.34 7.36
N GLN A 137 4.27 8.78 7.56
CA GLN A 137 3.90 8.08 8.79
C GLN A 137 3.97 6.56 8.62
N PRO A 138 4.73 5.84 9.48
CA PRO A 138 4.93 4.41 9.37
C PRO A 138 3.81 3.56 9.98
N THR A 139 2.77 4.18 10.58
CA THR A 139 1.74 3.48 11.34
C THR A 139 0.71 2.77 10.47
N GLY A 140 0.29 1.59 10.90
CA GLY A 140 -0.80 0.79 10.34
C GLY A 140 -0.51 0.17 8.97
N MET A 141 -1.36 -0.78 8.56
CA MET A 141 -1.28 -1.42 7.26
C MET A 141 -1.67 -0.45 6.13
N LYS A 142 -0.81 -0.35 5.13
CA LYS A 142 -1.05 0.50 3.95
C LYS A 142 -1.76 -0.29 2.85
N LEU A 143 -3.09 -0.24 2.79
CA LEU A 143 -3.87 -0.99 1.78
C LEU A 143 -3.44 -0.69 0.35
N LYS A 144 -2.95 0.54 0.07
CA LYS A 144 -2.37 0.88 -1.24
C LYS A 144 -1.15 0.04 -1.59
N LEU A 145 -0.37 -0.42 -0.59
CA LEU A 145 0.75 -1.32 -0.79
C LEU A 145 0.26 -2.71 -1.23
N ILE A 146 -0.73 -3.26 -0.52
CA ILE A 146 -1.32 -4.55 -0.88
C ILE A 146 -1.89 -4.50 -2.30
N ASN A 147 -2.67 -3.47 -2.64
CA ASN A 147 -3.22 -3.32 -3.97
C ASN A 147 -2.13 -3.24 -5.05
N ALA A 148 -1.05 -2.49 -4.81
CA ALA A 148 0.06 -2.41 -5.76
C ALA A 148 0.82 -3.75 -5.89
N LEU A 149 0.96 -4.51 -4.80
CA LEU A 149 1.63 -5.81 -4.83
C LEU A 149 0.75 -6.91 -5.42
N THR A 150 -0.55 -6.90 -5.21
CA THR A 150 -1.47 -7.90 -5.78
C THR A 150 -1.73 -7.69 -7.26
N THR A 151 -1.87 -6.44 -7.69
CA THR A 151 -2.36 -6.09 -9.02
C THR A 151 -1.26 -5.50 -9.93
N GLY A 152 -0.23 -4.87 -9.36
CA GLY A 152 0.82 -4.16 -10.10
C GLY A 152 2.08 -5.00 -10.39
N ARG A 153 3.04 -4.39 -11.10
CA ARG A 153 4.36 -4.96 -11.40
C ARG A 153 5.37 -4.59 -10.32
N HIS A 154 6.25 -3.65 -10.59
CA HIS A 154 7.27 -3.22 -9.64
C HIS A 154 6.71 -2.17 -8.66
N VAL A 155 7.20 -2.20 -7.42
CA VAL A 155 6.83 -1.23 -6.40
C VAL A 155 8.09 -0.58 -5.85
N VAL A 156 8.15 0.75 -5.92
CA VAL A 156 9.13 1.56 -5.18
C VAL A 156 8.38 2.25 -4.05
N ALA A 157 8.87 2.11 -2.83
CA ALA A 157 8.17 2.57 -1.64
C ALA A 157 9.10 3.31 -0.68
N SER A 158 8.56 4.30 0.07
CA SER A 158 9.29 4.88 1.20
C SER A 158 9.35 3.89 2.36
N PRO A 159 10.33 4.02 3.28
CA PRO A 159 10.41 3.20 4.49
C PRO A 159 9.10 3.18 5.29
N ALA A 160 8.40 4.32 5.37
CA ALA A 160 7.13 4.44 6.08
C ALA A 160 5.99 3.59 5.47
N ILE A 161 6.06 3.26 4.18
CA ILE A 161 5.08 2.38 3.52
C ILE A 161 5.26 0.92 3.93
N VAL A 162 6.50 0.46 4.06
CA VAL A 162 6.82 -0.95 4.30
C VAL A 162 7.01 -1.30 5.78
N SER A 163 7.23 -0.29 6.61
CA SER A 163 7.46 -0.48 8.05
C SER A 163 6.29 -1.21 8.73
N GLY A 164 6.58 -2.27 9.48
CA GLY A 164 5.60 -3.04 10.23
C GLY A 164 4.61 -3.86 9.39
N THR A 165 4.79 -3.95 8.06
CA THR A 165 3.86 -4.67 7.18
C THR A 165 4.25 -6.13 6.91
N GLY A 166 5.51 -6.51 7.12
CA GLY A 166 6.05 -7.80 6.68
C GLY A 166 6.29 -7.93 5.16
N LEU A 167 6.05 -6.86 4.38
CA LEU A 167 6.09 -6.90 2.90
C LEU A 167 7.28 -6.14 2.30
N GLY A 168 8.24 -5.69 3.13
CA GLY A 168 9.36 -4.86 2.68
C GLY A 168 10.23 -5.51 1.60
N GLU A 169 10.45 -6.82 1.67
CA GLU A 169 11.26 -7.55 0.69
C GLU A 169 10.60 -7.70 -0.70
N LEU A 170 9.31 -7.35 -0.81
CA LEU A 170 8.59 -7.30 -2.09
C LEU A 170 8.68 -5.92 -2.76
N CYS A 171 9.36 -4.96 -2.12
CA CYS A 171 9.46 -3.58 -2.58
C CYS A 171 10.92 -3.16 -2.74
N HIS A 172 11.14 -2.23 -3.65
CA HIS A 172 12.37 -1.47 -3.70
C HIS A 172 12.21 -0.24 -2.80
N VAL A 173 13.08 -0.06 -1.80
CA VAL A 173 12.93 1.02 -0.83
C VAL A 173 13.79 2.22 -1.25
N ALA A 174 13.17 3.41 -1.25
CA ALA A 174 13.83 4.68 -1.57
C ALA A 174 13.56 5.73 -0.49
N ILE A 175 14.60 6.49 -0.14
CA ILE A 175 14.55 7.57 0.86
C ILE A 175 14.77 8.94 0.17
N LYS A 176 15.88 9.05 -0.56
CA LYS A 176 16.31 10.30 -1.21
C LYS A 176 15.79 10.39 -2.65
N PRO A 177 15.56 11.59 -3.19
CA PRO A 177 15.08 11.77 -4.57
C PRO A 177 15.88 10.98 -5.59
N GLY A 178 17.22 10.99 -5.51
CA GLY A 178 18.09 10.24 -6.41
C GLY A 178 17.88 8.72 -6.39
N GLU A 179 17.52 8.15 -5.24
CA GLU A 179 17.22 6.71 -5.13
C GLU A 179 15.90 6.38 -5.85
N TRP A 180 14.85 7.21 -5.67
CA TRP A 180 13.60 7.09 -6.39
C TRP A 180 13.82 7.14 -7.90
N ILE A 181 14.62 8.10 -8.37
CA ILE A 181 14.94 8.27 -9.79
C ILE A 181 15.67 7.05 -10.34
N ASN A 182 16.76 6.62 -9.68
CA ASN A 182 17.61 5.53 -10.16
C ASN A 182 16.86 4.18 -10.15
N LEU A 183 16.11 3.88 -9.09
CA LEU A 183 15.29 2.67 -9.01
C LEU A 183 14.22 2.66 -10.09
N THR A 184 13.51 3.77 -10.27
CA THR A 184 12.47 3.86 -11.30
C THR A 184 13.07 3.70 -12.70
N ASP A 185 14.22 4.35 -13.00
CA ASP A 185 14.89 4.22 -14.30
C ASP A 185 15.30 2.78 -14.60
N SER A 186 15.82 2.06 -13.62
CA SER A 186 16.16 0.63 -13.74
C SER A 186 14.92 -0.22 -14.00
N LEU A 187 13.89 -0.06 -13.18
CA LEU A 187 12.67 -0.87 -13.21
C LEU A 187 11.80 -0.60 -14.46
N MET A 188 11.85 0.61 -15.01
CA MET A 188 11.18 0.92 -16.28
C MET A 188 11.76 0.11 -17.47
N LYS A 189 12.95 -0.45 -17.32
CA LYS A 189 13.65 -1.26 -18.34
C LYS A 189 13.60 -2.76 -18.04
N GLU A 190 13.15 -3.15 -16.86
CA GLU A 190 13.13 -4.52 -16.38
C GLU A 190 11.79 -5.21 -16.63
N ASP A 191 11.79 -6.41 -17.21
CA ASP A 191 10.58 -7.20 -17.38
C ASP A 191 10.10 -7.77 -16.04
N PHE A 192 8.80 -7.64 -15.77
CA PHE A 192 8.17 -8.34 -14.67
C PHE A 192 7.89 -9.79 -15.05
N THR A 193 8.55 -10.75 -14.41
CA THR A 193 8.53 -12.15 -14.78
C THR A 193 7.53 -12.98 -13.98
N GLY A 194 7.16 -14.16 -14.52
CA GLY A 194 6.35 -15.14 -13.81
C GLY A 194 6.99 -15.62 -12.50
N ALA A 195 8.34 -15.69 -12.44
CA ALA A 195 9.06 -16.05 -11.22
C ALA A 195 8.93 -15.00 -10.13
N MET A 196 9.03 -13.70 -10.49
CA MET A 196 8.80 -12.59 -9.54
C MET A 196 7.37 -12.64 -8.98
N ARG A 197 6.40 -12.91 -9.84
CA ARG A 197 5.00 -13.07 -9.42
C ARG A 197 4.81 -14.23 -8.46
N ALA A 198 5.34 -15.40 -8.80
CA ALA A 198 5.21 -16.59 -7.96
C ALA A 198 5.79 -16.36 -6.56
N ARG A 199 6.99 -15.78 -6.48
CA ARG A 199 7.61 -15.39 -5.20
C ARG A 199 6.73 -14.42 -4.42
N ARG A 200 6.22 -13.38 -5.08
CA ARG A 200 5.34 -12.38 -4.46
C ARG A 200 4.07 -13.00 -3.90
N ASN A 201 3.43 -13.89 -4.66
CA ASN A 201 2.20 -14.56 -4.23
C ASN A 201 2.40 -15.43 -3.01
N LEU A 202 3.56 -16.10 -2.86
CA LEU A 202 3.88 -16.88 -1.68
C LEU A 202 3.90 -16.01 -0.42
N LEU A 203 4.58 -14.86 -0.48
CA LEU A 203 4.70 -13.96 0.66
C LEU A 203 3.38 -13.22 0.97
N LEU A 204 2.62 -12.85 -0.07
CA LEU A 204 1.31 -12.22 0.12
C LEU A 204 0.30 -13.15 0.79
N LYS A 205 0.37 -14.46 0.55
CA LYS A 205 -0.50 -15.44 1.23
C LYS A 205 -0.34 -15.44 2.75
N GLU A 206 0.83 -15.14 3.26
CA GLU A 206 1.06 -15.07 4.71
C GLU A 206 0.40 -13.84 5.35
N VAL A 207 0.30 -12.73 4.60
CA VAL A 207 -0.14 -11.44 5.13
C VAL A 207 -1.55 -11.06 4.69
N ALA A 208 -1.93 -11.39 3.46
CA ALA A 208 -3.13 -10.85 2.82
C ALA A 208 -3.93 -11.91 2.03
N ASP A 209 -4.03 -13.13 2.56
CA ASP A 209 -4.89 -14.17 2.00
C ASP A 209 -6.26 -14.12 2.69
N ASN A 210 -7.30 -13.77 1.93
CA ASN A 210 -8.65 -13.60 2.46
C ASN A 210 -9.21 -14.89 3.09
N ASP A 211 -9.00 -16.05 2.46
CA ASP A 211 -9.52 -17.32 2.93
C ASP A 211 -8.82 -17.75 4.22
N ASN A 212 -7.50 -17.61 4.27
CA ASN A 212 -6.72 -17.90 5.46
C ASN A 212 -7.05 -16.95 6.62
N ASN A 213 -7.27 -15.65 6.32
CA ASN A 213 -7.67 -14.68 7.33
C ASN A 213 -9.09 -14.97 7.86
N ALA A 214 -10.04 -15.32 6.99
CA ALA A 214 -11.38 -15.72 7.40
C ALA A 214 -11.35 -16.99 8.29
N LYS A 215 -10.57 -17.99 7.88
CA LYS A 215 -10.39 -19.23 8.65
C LYS A 215 -9.85 -18.96 10.05
N LYS A 216 -8.82 -18.12 10.19
CA LYS A 216 -8.28 -17.71 11.50
C LYS A 216 -9.35 -17.09 12.40
N ILE A 217 -10.23 -16.23 11.85
CA ILE A 217 -11.31 -15.61 12.62
C ILE A 217 -12.29 -16.68 13.12
N VAL A 218 -12.73 -17.58 12.23
CA VAL A 218 -13.68 -18.65 12.58
C VAL A 218 -13.09 -19.55 13.66
N GLU A 219 -11.87 -20.06 13.47
CA GLU A 219 -11.18 -20.91 14.45
C GLU A 219 -11.02 -20.23 15.82
N THR A 220 -10.80 -18.92 15.84
CA THR A 220 -10.71 -18.14 17.08
C THR A 220 -12.06 -18.08 17.79
N ILE A 221 -13.14 -17.85 17.05
CA ILE A 221 -14.50 -17.81 17.62
C ILE A 221 -14.89 -19.19 18.16
N ASP A 222 -14.67 -20.24 17.39
CA ASP A 222 -15.00 -21.62 17.78
C ASP A 222 -14.23 -22.08 19.03
N SER A 223 -12.95 -21.68 19.15
CA SER A 223 -12.14 -22.00 20.33
C SER A 223 -12.62 -21.31 21.61
N TYR A 224 -13.33 -20.19 21.49
CA TYR A 224 -13.88 -19.46 22.64
C TYR A 224 -15.25 -19.96 23.08
N ASN A 225 -16.02 -20.59 22.20
CA ASN A 225 -17.36 -21.08 22.49
C ASN A 225 -17.46 -22.60 22.26
N PRO A 226 -16.86 -23.42 23.14
CA PRO A 226 -16.80 -24.87 22.93
C PRO A 226 -18.15 -25.61 23.03
N GLU A 227 -19.26 -24.89 23.31
CA GLU A 227 -20.61 -25.44 23.42
C GLU A 227 -21.50 -25.18 22.17
N LEU A 228 -20.94 -24.64 21.09
CA LEU A 228 -21.58 -24.58 19.77
C LEU A 228 -21.01 -25.66 18.83
#